data_4788f072ce07d790702cc3ee8e2cdf1b
#
_entry.id   4788f072ce07d790702cc3ee8e2cdf1b
#
_cell.length_a   1.000
_cell.length_b   1.000
_cell.length_c   1.000
_cell.angle_alpha   90.00
_cell.angle_beta   90.00
_cell.angle_gamma   90.00
#
_symmetry.space_group_name_H-M   'P 1'
#
loop_
_entity.id
_entity.type
_entity.pdbx_description
1 polymer ?
#
loop_
_entity_poly.entity_id
_entity_poly.type
_entity_poly.pdbx_seq_one_letter_code
_entity_poly.pdbx_strand_id
1 'polypeptide(L)'
;EREKLGKKPIEEEDDHDDDDVSGGKTSEQTVSTTDPDAGMFVKGEHERQFAYEAHTACDKRGFVLGVEVTAGNVHDSVAWDAVYNKITSGFECVKYVVMDAGYKTPWIAKKILEDGRIPILPYTRYKGDKERYKPWEYEYDPVNDSFICPQGGVLRHTTTNKDGKRTYRTTPSKCKSCSCKFKCGANEKGQKVMTTHIWQEFLDLVEAIRKTEKGKRLYTQRKETIERVFADAKEKHAMRYTHYRGLAAVTRWVSLKYAAMNLKKLANWSWDNSCLYVILAALPHNMTRTPIFA
;
A
#
# COMPACT_ATOMS: atom_id res chain seq x y z
N GLU A 1 -0.44 4.67 -14.57
CA GLU A 1 -0.82 3.41 -13.87
C GLU A 1 0.28 2.35 -13.96
N ARG A 2 0.86 2.12 -15.14
CA ARG A 2 1.97 1.14 -15.33
C ARG A 2 3.20 1.48 -14.46
N GLU A 3 3.56 2.74 -14.36
CA GLU A 3 4.66 3.20 -13.53
C GLU A 3 4.40 2.94 -12.04
N LYS A 4 3.17 3.13 -11.57
CA LYS A 4 2.74 2.83 -10.19
C LYS A 4 2.88 1.35 -9.83
N LEU A 5 2.75 0.47 -10.81
CA LEU A 5 2.94 -0.96 -10.66
C LEU A 5 4.41 -1.38 -10.83
N GLY A 6 5.34 -0.44 -10.98
CA GLY A 6 6.75 -0.70 -11.25
C GLY A 6 7.00 -1.22 -12.67
N LYS A 7 6.08 -0.98 -13.59
CA LYS A 7 6.21 -1.36 -14.99
C LYS A 7 6.95 -0.27 -15.76
N LYS A 8 7.79 -0.68 -16.71
CA LYS A 8 8.40 0.29 -17.64
C LYS A 8 7.32 1.04 -18.41
N PRO A 9 7.54 2.33 -18.76
CA PRO A 9 6.71 3.03 -19.73
C PRO A 9 6.63 2.21 -21.03
N ILE A 10 5.52 2.31 -21.74
CA ILE A 10 5.44 1.82 -23.12
C ILE A 10 6.23 2.83 -23.93
N GLU A 11 7.34 2.41 -24.52
CA GLU A 11 7.96 3.15 -25.61
C GLU A 11 6.96 3.08 -26.76
N GLU A 12 6.57 4.22 -27.33
CA GLU A 12 5.76 4.26 -28.55
C GLU A 12 6.63 3.65 -29.66
N GLU A 13 6.46 2.35 -29.89
CA GLU A 13 6.97 1.70 -31.08
C GLU A 13 6.04 2.11 -32.22
N ASP A 14 6.60 2.70 -33.25
CA ASP A 14 5.93 3.01 -34.52
C ASP A 14 5.19 1.76 -35.04
N ASP A 15 3.92 1.97 -35.42
CA ASP A 15 3.03 0.97 -35.95
C ASP A 15 3.69 0.21 -37.13
N HIS A 16 4.17 -0.99 -36.86
CA HIS A 16 4.28 -2.02 -37.86
C HIS A 16 3.23 -3.10 -37.54
N ASP A 17 2.22 -3.14 -38.41
CA ASP A 17 1.22 -4.17 -38.51
C ASP A 17 1.90 -5.55 -38.62
N ASP A 18 1.84 -6.32 -37.55
CA ASP A 18 1.93 -7.78 -37.61
C ASP A 18 0.76 -8.36 -36.82
N ASP A 19 -0.21 -8.85 -37.58
CA ASP A 19 -1.36 -9.63 -37.11
C ASP A 19 -0.87 -10.91 -36.42
N ASP A 20 -0.65 -10.83 -35.10
CA ASP A 20 -0.59 -12.02 -34.25
C ASP A 20 -1.68 -11.94 -33.18
N VAL A 21 -2.80 -12.62 -33.53
CA VAL A 21 -3.97 -12.79 -32.66
C VAL A 21 -3.60 -13.68 -31.49
N SER A 22 -2.92 -13.09 -30.50
CA SER A 22 -2.82 -13.71 -29.17
C SER A 22 -4.13 -13.45 -28.43
N GLY A 23 -4.98 -14.46 -28.34
CA GLY A 23 -6.27 -14.44 -27.69
C GLY A 23 -6.20 -13.86 -26.28
N GLY A 24 -6.62 -12.62 -26.13
CA GLY A 24 -6.83 -11.98 -24.83
C GLY A 24 -7.85 -12.83 -24.07
N LYS A 25 -7.43 -13.42 -22.95
CA LYS A 25 -8.37 -14.04 -22.00
C LYS A 25 -9.26 -12.91 -21.50
N THR A 26 -10.44 -12.77 -22.07
CA THR A 26 -11.54 -11.99 -21.49
C THR A 26 -11.87 -12.64 -20.15
N SER A 27 -11.40 -12.07 -19.06
CA SER A 27 -11.82 -12.50 -17.74
C SER A 27 -13.26 -12.03 -17.55
N GLU A 28 -14.21 -12.94 -17.41
CA GLU A 28 -15.58 -12.62 -17.03
C GLU A 28 -15.55 -11.92 -15.67
N GLN A 29 -16.00 -10.67 -15.66
CA GLN A 29 -16.12 -9.90 -14.42
C GLN A 29 -17.56 -10.02 -13.91
N THR A 30 -17.72 -10.54 -12.70
CA THR A 30 -19.02 -10.57 -12.02
C THR A 30 -19.41 -9.16 -11.61
N VAL A 31 -20.52 -8.67 -12.15
CA VAL A 31 -21.04 -7.31 -11.91
C VAL A 31 -22.37 -7.40 -11.16
N SER A 32 -22.61 -6.50 -10.22
CA SER A 32 -23.90 -6.39 -9.54
C SER A 32 -24.95 -5.82 -10.47
N THR A 33 -26.09 -6.47 -10.58
CA THR A 33 -27.23 -5.99 -11.39
C THR A 33 -27.97 -4.82 -10.75
N THR A 34 -27.87 -4.68 -9.41
CA THR A 34 -28.56 -3.62 -8.65
C THR A 34 -27.68 -2.41 -8.38
N ASP A 35 -26.37 -2.58 -8.39
CA ASP A 35 -25.39 -1.51 -8.19
C ASP A 35 -24.10 -1.83 -8.98
N PRO A 36 -24.03 -1.42 -10.26
CA PRO A 36 -22.89 -1.73 -11.12
C PRO A 36 -21.56 -1.15 -10.66
N ASP A 37 -21.59 -0.10 -9.83
CA ASP A 37 -20.37 0.53 -9.27
C ASP A 37 -19.78 -0.29 -8.11
N ALA A 38 -20.55 -1.19 -7.50
CA ALA A 38 -20.07 -2.06 -6.42
C ALA A 38 -19.19 -3.18 -6.96
N GLY A 39 -18.02 -3.36 -6.38
CA GLY A 39 -17.09 -4.42 -6.75
C GLY A 39 -17.26 -5.69 -5.90
N MET A 40 -16.93 -6.85 -6.48
CA MET A 40 -16.93 -8.11 -5.75
C MET A 40 -15.75 -8.14 -4.77
N PHE A 41 -16.03 -7.89 -3.50
CA PHE A 41 -15.07 -8.05 -2.41
C PHE A 41 -14.95 -9.51 -2.02
N VAL A 42 -13.71 -10.01 -1.91
CA VAL A 42 -13.41 -11.39 -1.52
C VAL A 42 -12.45 -11.39 -0.35
N LYS A 43 -12.86 -11.98 0.77
CA LYS A 43 -12.02 -12.15 1.95
C LYS A 43 -11.97 -13.61 2.39
N GLY A 44 -10.81 -14.22 2.21
CA GLY A 44 -10.65 -15.65 2.43
C GLY A 44 -11.48 -16.49 1.44
N GLU A 45 -11.89 -17.69 1.87
CA GLU A 45 -12.62 -18.63 1.02
C GLU A 45 -14.14 -18.45 1.06
N HIS A 46 -14.66 -17.82 2.11
CA HIS A 46 -16.09 -17.85 2.43
C HIS A 46 -16.81 -16.49 2.31
N GLU A 47 -16.09 -15.38 2.38
CA GLU A 47 -16.71 -14.05 2.35
C GLU A 47 -16.61 -13.47 0.94
N ARG A 48 -17.73 -13.48 0.20
CA ARG A 48 -17.89 -12.87 -1.13
C ARG A 48 -19.13 -12.01 -1.13
N GLN A 49 -18.96 -10.73 -1.38
CA GLN A 49 -20.08 -9.79 -1.44
C GLN A 49 -19.76 -8.60 -2.33
N PHE A 50 -20.79 -8.01 -2.93
CA PHE A 50 -20.62 -6.71 -3.57
C PHE A 50 -20.47 -5.63 -2.51
N ALA A 51 -19.41 -4.87 -2.60
CA ALA A 51 -19.06 -3.88 -1.59
C ALA A 51 -18.30 -2.70 -2.19
N TYR A 52 -18.18 -1.67 -1.37
CA TYR A 52 -17.26 -0.56 -1.55
C TYR A 52 -16.17 -0.63 -0.49
N GLU A 53 -14.99 -0.16 -0.83
CA GLU A 53 -13.87 -0.06 0.10
C GLU A 53 -13.54 1.40 0.37
N ALA A 54 -13.34 1.74 1.66
CA ALA A 54 -13.00 3.10 2.09
C ALA A 54 -11.53 3.15 2.54
N HIS A 55 -10.65 3.55 1.64
CA HIS A 55 -9.23 3.76 1.91
C HIS A 55 -9.06 5.02 2.75
N THR A 56 -8.75 4.83 4.03
CA THR A 56 -8.84 5.90 5.03
C THR A 56 -7.48 6.18 5.65
N ALA A 57 -7.15 7.46 5.79
CA ALA A 57 -5.99 7.90 6.56
C ALA A 57 -6.42 8.68 7.79
N CYS A 58 -5.73 8.46 8.90
CA CYS A 58 -5.95 9.18 10.15
C CYS A 58 -4.64 9.62 10.79
N ASP A 59 -4.71 10.60 11.67
CA ASP A 59 -3.60 11.03 12.51
C ASP A 59 -3.38 10.07 13.70
N LYS A 60 -2.34 10.34 14.50
CA LYS A 60 -2.00 9.56 15.70
C LYS A 60 -3.09 9.56 16.79
N ARG A 61 -4.06 10.47 16.73
CA ARG A 61 -5.19 10.59 17.65
C ARG A 61 -6.46 9.97 17.07
N GLY A 62 -6.40 9.46 15.82
CA GLY A 62 -7.50 8.85 15.11
C GLY A 62 -8.50 9.84 14.52
N PHE A 63 -8.10 11.10 14.29
CA PHE A 63 -8.88 11.99 13.41
C PHE A 63 -8.67 11.56 11.97
N VAL A 64 -9.76 11.34 11.26
CA VAL A 64 -9.73 11.01 9.83
C VAL A 64 -9.33 12.24 9.04
N LEU A 65 -8.20 12.18 8.36
CA LEU A 65 -7.63 13.27 7.56
C LEU A 65 -8.09 13.21 6.11
N GLY A 66 -8.40 12.01 5.61
CA GLY A 66 -8.87 11.81 4.26
C GLY A 66 -9.35 10.40 4.02
N VAL A 67 -10.20 10.28 3.00
CA VAL A 67 -10.77 9.02 2.55
C VAL A 67 -10.90 9.04 1.03
N GLU A 68 -10.70 7.88 0.42
CA GLU A 68 -11.05 7.58 -0.96
C GLU A 68 -11.92 6.33 -0.97
N VAL A 69 -13.00 6.36 -1.74
CA VAL A 69 -13.93 5.22 -1.83
C VAL A 69 -13.80 4.61 -3.22
N THR A 70 -13.64 3.31 -3.26
CA THR A 70 -13.54 2.53 -4.51
C THR A 70 -14.51 1.37 -4.50
N ALA A 71 -14.68 0.74 -5.67
CA ALA A 71 -15.32 -0.57 -5.74
C ALA A 71 -14.50 -1.60 -4.93
N GLY A 72 -15.16 -2.55 -4.27
CA GLY A 72 -14.53 -3.48 -3.34
C GLY A 72 -13.54 -4.50 -3.95
N ASN A 73 -13.42 -4.53 -5.27
CA ASN A 73 -12.43 -5.33 -6.00
C ASN A 73 -11.18 -4.53 -6.41
N VAL A 74 -11.09 -3.25 -6.03
CA VAL A 74 -9.93 -2.40 -6.31
C VAL A 74 -8.87 -2.65 -5.24
N HIS A 75 -7.66 -3.01 -5.67
CA HIS A 75 -6.57 -3.26 -4.74
C HIS A 75 -6.10 -1.97 -4.04
N ASP A 76 -5.79 -2.05 -2.76
CA ASP A 76 -5.32 -0.95 -1.91
C ASP A 76 -4.27 -0.04 -2.56
N SER A 77 -3.28 -0.65 -3.23
CA SER A 77 -2.19 0.08 -3.87
C SER A 77 -2.63 0.99 -5.02
N VAL A 78 -3.80 0.74 -5.62
CA VAL A 78 -4.36 1.56 -6.71
C VAL A 78 -4.98 2.83 -6.14
N ALA A 79 -5.71 2.73 -5.03
CA ALA A 79 -6.34 3.86 -4.37
C ALA A 79 -5.36 4.74 -3.59
N TRP A 80 -4.15 4.23 -3.33
CA TRP A 80 -3.17 4.86 -2.45
C TRP A 80 -2.80 6.28 -2.88
N ASP A 81 -2.54 6.52 -4.15
CA ASP A 81 -2.11 7.83 -4.65
C ASP A 81 -3.14 8.94 -4.35
N ALA A 82 -4.43 8.65 -4.54
CA ALA A 82 -5.48 9.61 -4.29
C ALA A 82 -5.52 10.01 -2.81
N VAL A 83 -5.45 9.03 -1.90
CA VAL A 83 -5.40 9.28 -0.45
C VAL A 83 -4.12 10.02 -0.08
N TYR A 84 -2.96 9.53 -0.54
CA TYR A 84 -1.66 10.09 -0.19
C TYR A 84 -1.53 11.54 -0.62
N ASN A 85 -1.86 11.86 -1.87
CA ASN A 85 -1.78 13.22 -2.41
C ASN A 85 -2.74 14.16 -1.68
N LYS A 86 -3.96 13.72 -1.38
CA LYS A 86 -4.95 14.48 -0.62
C LYS A 86 -4.44 14.85 0.78
N ILE A 87 -3.78 13.91 1.46
CA ILE A 87 -3.23 14.15 2.79
C ILE A 87 -2.02 15.06 2.73
N THR A 88 -1.08 14.80 1.82
CA THR A 88 0.19 15.53 1.77
C THR A 88 0.06 16.94 1.23
N SER A 89 -0.95 17.22 0.41
CA SER A 89 -1.30 18.58 -0.02
C SER A 89 -1.99 19.40 1.06
N GLY A 90 -2.75 18.75 1.96
CA GLY A 90 -3.44 19.43 3.06
C GLY A 90 -2.62 19.54 4.34
N PHE A 91 -1.61 18.69 4.53
CA PHE A 91 -0.84 18.58 5.76
C PHE A 91 0.66 18.43 5.48
N GLU A 92 1.37 19.53 5.33
CA GLU A 92 2.83 19.55 5.08
C GLU A 92 3.66 18.91 6.20
N CYS A 93 3.13 18.91 7.43
CA CYS A 93 3.80 18.36 8.61
C CYS A 93 3.88 16.84 8.67
N VAL A 94 3.29 16.13 7.71
CA VAL A 94 3.33 14.66 7.65
C VAL A 94 4.76 14.19 7.38
N LYS A 95 5.34 13.51 8.37
CA LYS A 95 6.70 12.97 8.29
C LYS A 95 6.73 11.45 8.18
N TYR A 96 5.81 10.77 8.85
CA TYR A 96 5.75 9.30 8.88
C TYR A 96 4.44 8.83 8.25
N VAL A 97 4.53 7.87 7.35
CA VAL A 97 3.38 7.25 6.68
C VAL A 97 3.35 5.78 7.06
N VAL A 98 2.40 5.44 7.95
CA VAL A 98 2.28 4.07 8.48
C VAL A 98 1.15 3.35 7.76
N MET A 99 1.45 2.23 7.11
CA MET A 99 0.50 1.55 6.23
C MET A 99 0.44 0.05 6.50
N ASP A 100 -0.60 -0.59 5.94
CA ASP A 100 -0.76 -2.05 5.97
C ASP A 100 0.04 -2.77 4.87
N ALA A 101 -0.02 -4.09 4.90
CA ALA A 101 0.66 -4.96 3.95
C ALA A 101 0.18 -4.78 2.50
N GLY A 102 -1.10 -4.46 2.29
CA GLY A 102 -1.68 -4.18 0.97
C GLY A 102 -1.00 -3.04 0.22
N TYR A 103 -0.44 -2.09 0.95
CA TYR A 103 0.29 -0.95 0.39
C TYR A 103 1.79 -1.20 0.16
N LYS A 104 2.30 -2.40 0.46
CA LYS A 104 3.74 -2.70 0.35
C LYS A 104 4.14 -3.00 -1.09
N THR A 105 4.28 -1.95 -1.89
CA THR A 105 4.77 -2.02 -3.27
C THR A 105 6.07 -1.21 -3.43
N PRO A 106 6.95 -1.57 -4.38
CA PRO A 106 8.17 -0.80 -4.64
C PRO A 106 7.89 0.64 -5.03
N TRP A 107 6.83 0.89 -5.79
CA TRP A 107 6.39 2.22 -6.19
C TRP A 107 6.04 3.10 -4.99
N ILE A 108 5.19 2.60 -4.09
CA ILE A 108 4.75 3.35 -2.90
C ILE A 108 5.94 3.67 -2.00
N ALA A 109 6.84 2.70 -1.79
CA ALA A 109 8.06 2.90 -1.02
C ALA A 109 8.93 4.00 -1.61
N LYS A 110 9.20 3.93 -2.93
CA LYS A 110 9.96 4.92 -3.69
C LYS A 110 9.34 6.31 -3.56
N LYS A 111 8.05 6.45 -3.87
CA LYS A 111 7.35 7.73 -3.88
C LYS A 111 7.42 8.44 -2.52
N ILE A 112 7.17 7.72 -1.42
CA ILE A 112 7.20 8.32 -0.07
C ILE A 112 8.61 8.77 0.30
N LEU A 113 9.64 7.98 -0.04
CA LEU A 113 11.03 8.31 0.26
C LEU A 113 11.53 9.48 -0.59
N GLU A 114 11.18 9.55 -1.86
CA GLU A 114 11.50 10.67 -2.74
C GLU A 114 10.81 11.98 -2.31
N ASP A 115 9.61 11.89 -1.74
CA ASP A 115 8.94 13.04 -1.14
C ASP A 115 9.54 13.47 0.23
N GLY A 116 10.64 12.87 0.65
CA GLY A 116 11.32 13.16 1.91
C GLY A 116 10.58 12.69 3.16
N ARG A 117 9.61 11.78 3.02
CA ARG A 117 8.84 11.19 4.10
C ARG A 117 9.31 9.78 4.42
N ILE A 118 8.91 9.26 5.56
CA ILE A 118 9.39 7.97 6.08
C ILE A 118 8.24 6.96 6.07
N PRO A 119 8.28 5.94 5.18
CA PRO A 119 7.30 4.87 5.16
C PRO A 119 7.55 3.86 6.29
N ILE A 120 6.48 3.46 6.98
CA ILE A 120 6.50 2.38 7.98
C ILE A 120 5.56 1.29 7.49
N LEU A 121 6.13 0.17 7.05
CA LEU A 121 5.42 -0.96 6.48
C LEU A 121 5.63 -2.23 7.33
N PRO A 122 4.69 -3.19 7.30
CA PRO A 122 4.80 -4.40 8.09
C PRO A 122 5.87 -5.35 7.57
N TYR A 123 6.26 -6.26 8.44
CA TYR A 123 7.02 -7.43 8.05
C TYR A 123 6.16 -8.31 7.14
N THR A 124 6.72 -8.70 6.01
CA THR A 124 6.12 -9.72 5.15
C THR A 124 6.89 -11.01 5.35
N ARG A 125 6.19 -12.03 5.85
CA ARG A 125 6.80 -13.34 6.07
C ARG A 125 7.27 -13.92 4.75
N TYR A 126 8.51 -14.42 4.75
CA TYR A 126 9.02 -15.17 3.61
C TYR A 126 8.18 -16.44 3.38
N LYS A 127 7.64 -16.58 2.18
CA LYS A 127 6.76 -17.71 1.78
C LYS A 127 7.50 -18.83 1.05
N GLY A 128 8.81 -18.66 0.79
CA GLY A 128 9.62 -19.66 0.13
C GLY A 128 9.97 -20.84 1.04
N ASP A 129 10.59 -21.85 0.43
CA ASP A 129 11.05 -23.05 1.11
C ASP A 129 12.06 -22.73 2.22
N LYS A 130 11.84 -23.27 3.42
CA LYS A 130 12.67 -23.00 4.61
C LYS A 130 14.05 -23.63 4.51
N GLU A 131 14.17 -24.71 3.75
CA GLU A 131 15.43 -25.47 3.59
C GLU A 131 16.32 -24.86 2.51
N ARG A 132 15.78 -23.98 1.68
CA ARG A 132 16.52 -23.31 0.62
C ARG A 132 17.14 -22.01 1.08
N TYR A 133 18.27 -21.65 0.45
CA TYR A 133 18.89 -20.34 0.61
C TYR A 133 17.87 -19.23 0.33
N LYS A 134 17.82 -18.28 1.24
CA LYS A 134 16.90 -17.16 1.19
C LYS A 134 17.50 -16.01 0.38
N PRO A 135 16.70 -15.11 -0.19
CA PRO A 135 17.22 -13.99 -1.01
C PRO A 135 18.29 -13.15 -0.33
N TRP A 136 18.20 -12.95 0.98
CA TRP A 136 19.18 -12.15 1.76
C TRP A 136 20.47 -12.87 2.11
N GLU A 137 20.63 -14.15 1.76
CA GLU A 137 21.87 -14.90 1.89
C GLU A 137 22.76 -14.76 0.63
N TYR A 138 22.22 -14.10 -0.41
CA TYR A 138 22.95 -13.75 -1.62
C TYR A 138 23.48 -12.32 -1.48
N GLU A 139 24.77 -12.13 -1.66
CA GLU A 139 25.40 -10.81 -1.61
C GLU A 139 25.27 -10.10 -2.97
N TYR A 140 24.81 -8.85 -2.96
CA TYR A 140 24.71 -8.04 -4.17
C TYR A 140 25.99 -7.25 -4.39
N ASP A 141 26.58 -7.39 -5.55
CA ASP A 141 27.71 -6.60 -6.04
C ASP A 141 27.20 -5.47 -6.98
N PRO A 142 27.16 -4.23 -6.49
CA PRO A 142 26.65 -3.12 -7.28
C PRO A 142 27.56 -2.72 -8.43
N VAL A 143 28.87 -3.04 -8.37
CA VAL A 143 29.84 -2.69 -9.40
C VAL A 143 29.61 -3.52 -10.66
N ASN A 144 29.36 -4.82 -10.47
CA ASN A 144 29.17 -5.77 -11.56
C ASN A 144 27.69 -6.09 -11.86
N ASP A 145 26.74 -5.43 -11.19
CA ASP A 145 25.30 -5.73 -11.24
C ASP A 145 25.05 -7.25 -11.17
N SER A 146 25.55 -7.89 -10.10
CA SER A 146 25.52 -9.33 -9.96
C SER A 146 25.26 -9.75 -8.50
N PHE A 147 24.75 -10.96 -8.31
CA PHE A 147 24.64 -11.57 -6.99
C PHE A 147 25.66 -12.67 -6.82
N ILE A 148 26.20 -12.78 -5.63
CA ILE A 148 27.14 -13.86 -5.24
C ILE A 148 26.36 -14.83 -4.35
N CYS A 149 26.29 -16.11 -4.75
CA CYS A 149 25.63 -17.11 -3.93
C CYS A 149 26.54 -17.54 -2.75
N PRO A 150 25.99 -18.15 -1.68
CA PRO A 150 26.76 -18.60 -0.51
C PRO A 150 27.91 -19.58 -0.83
N GLN A 151 27.94 -20.15 -2.04
CA GLN A 151 29.00 -21.03 -2.55
C GLN A 151 29.92 -20.33 -3.56
N GLY A 152 29.94 -19.00 -3.59
CA GLY A 152 30.81 -18.21 -4.46
C GLY A 152 30.43 -18.22 -5.95
N GLY A 153 29.26 -18.73 -6.30
CA GLY A 153 28.74 -18.67 -7.68
C GLY A 153 28.16 -17.30 -8.00
N VAL A 154 28.53 -16.71 -9.15
CA VAL A 154 28.04 -15.39 -9.58
C VAL A 154 26.79 -15.54 -10.42
N LEU A 155 25.72 -14.85 -10.02
CA LEU A 155 24.49 -14.67 -10.79
C LEU A 155 24.56 -13.32 -11.52
N ARG A 156 24.66 -13.35 -12.83
CA ARG A 156 24.72 -12.14 -13.64
C ARG A 156 23.32 -11.72 -14.10
N HIS A 157 23.12 -10.42 -14.21
CA HIS A 157 21.91 -9.86 -14.82
C HIS A 157 21.77 -10.39 -16.25
N THR A 158 20.55 -10.81 -16.62
CA THR A 158 20.26 -11.31 -17.97
C THR A 158 19.20 -10.49 -18.67
N THR A 159 18.07 -10.25 -18.02
CA THR A 159 16.95 -9.52 -18.60
C THR A 159 16.18 -8.74 -17.54
N THR A 160 15.56 -7.66 -17.98
CA THR A 160 14.54 -6.95 -17.18
C THR A 160 13.23 -7.02 -17.92
N ASN A 161 12.18 -7.52 -17.28
CA ASN A 161 10.87 -7.64 -17.90
C ASN A 161 10.10 -6.31 -17.89
N LYS A 162 8.94 -6.27 -18.58
CA LYS A 162 8.04 -5.09 -18.63
C LYS A 162 7.51 -4.68 -17.24
N ASP A 163 7.56 -5.56 -16.24
CA ASP A 163 7.13 -5.30 -14.87
C ASP A 163 8.26 -4.76 -13.97
N GLY A 164 9.42 -4.42 -14.53
CA GLY A 164 10.58 -3.92 -13.79
C GLY A 164 11.30 -5.01 -12.98
N LYS A 165 11.04 -6.29 -13.24
CA LYS A 165 11.74 -7.39 -12.57
C LYS A 165 13.00 -7.74 -13.32
N ARG A 166 14.15 -7.56 -12.64
CA ARG A 166 15.48 -7.97 -13.11
C ARG A 166 15.70 -9.44 -12.81
N THR A 167 16.13 -10.20 -13.78
CA THR A 167 16.45 -11.62 -13.65
C THR A 167 17.96 -11.83 -13.69
N TYR A 168 18.46 -12.54 -12.69
CA TYR A 168 19.87 -12.89 -12.55
C TYR A 168 20.03 -14.40 -12.63
N ARG A 169 21.07 -14.88 -13.35
CA ARG A 169 21.30 -16.31 -13.56
C ARG A 169 22.76 -16.69 -13.36
N THR A 170 22.98 -17.89 -12.81
CA THR A 170 24.32 -18.52 -12.81
C THR A 170 24.64 -19.18 -14.12
N THR A 171 25.92 -19.39 -14.41
CA THR A 171 26.35 -20.27 -15.50
C THR A 171 26.07 -21.73 -15.16
N PRO A 172 25.55 -22.56 -16.10
CA PRO A 172 25.17 -23.94 -15.83
C PRO A 172 26.31 -24.81 -15.33
N SER A 173 27.54 -24.61 -15.86
CA SER A 173 28.71 -25.40 -15.52
C SER A 173 29.06 -25.37 -14.03
N LYS A 174 28.92 -24.21 -13.36
CA LYS A 174 29.23 -24.08 -11.94
C LYS A 174 28.18 -24.73 -11.03
N CYS A 175 26.91 -24.68 -11.40
CA CYS A 175 25.86 -25.24 -10.54
C CYS A 175 25.61 -26.73 -10.74
N LYS A 176 26.03 -27.32 -11.87
CA LYS A 176 25.90 -28.77 -12.10
C LYS A 176 26.70 -29.61 -11.12
N SER A 177 27.93 -29.18 -10.79
CA SER A 177 28.85 -29.85 -9.85
C SER A 177 28.72 -29.37 -8.41
N CYS A 178 27.82 -28.45 -8.12
CA CYS A 178 27.66 -27.86 -6.79
C CYS A 178 26.97 -28.83 -5.82
N SER A 179 27.60 -29.13 -4.67
CA SER A 179 27.04 -29.98 -3.61
C SER A 179 25.76 -29.39 -2.99
N CYS A 180 25.62 -28.06 -3.02
CA CYS A 180 24.46 -27.35 -2.46
C CYS A 180 23.33 -27.10 -3.46
N LYS A 181 23.31 -27.79 -4.60
CA LYS A 181 22.30 -27.63 -5.64
C LYS A 181 20.86 -27.69 -5.11
N PHE A 182 20.60 -28.62 -4.20
CA PHE A 182 19.29 -28.79 -3.57
C PHE A 182 18.92 -27.57 -2.72
N LYS A 183 19.82 -27.09 -1.87
CA LYS A 183 19.60 -25.91 -1.00
C LYS A 183 19.42 -24.61 -1.79
N CYS A 184 20.08 -24.44 -2.92
CA CYS A 184 19.91 -23.23 -3.72
C CYS A 184 18.67 -23.30 -4.64
N GLY A 185 18.08 -24.48 -4.88
CA GLY A 185 16.94 -24.65 -5.77
C GLY A 185 17.27 -24.30 -7.22
N ALA A 186 18.44 -24.74 -7.71
CA ALA A 186 18.80 -24.62 -9.11
C ALA A 186 17.81 -25.46 -9.97
N ASN A 187 17.50 -24.95 -11.16
CA ASN A 187 16.61 -25.64 -12.10
C ASN A 187 17.27 -26.91 -12.67
N GLU A 188 16.51 -27.67 -13.47
CA GLU A 188 16.98 -28.91 -14.10
C GLU A 188 18.21 -28.69 -15.00
N LYS A 189 18.30 -27.51 -15.63
CA LYS A 189 19.45 -27.10 -16.46
C LYS A 189 20.70 -26.79 -15.64
N GLY A 190 20.64 -26.90 -14.30
CA GLY A 190 21.75 -26.58 -13.40
C GLY A 190 22.01 -25.08 -13.27
N GLN A 191 20.98 -24.27 -13.34
CA GLN A 191 21.08 -22.81 -13.15
C GLN A 191 20.27 -22.37 -11.94
N LYS A 192 20.85 -21.51 -11.10
CA LYS A 192 20.09 -20.73 -10.15
C LYS A 192 19.57 -19.48 -10.84
N VAL A 193 18.29 -19.22 -10.67
CA VAL A 193 17.61 -17.99 -11.14
C VAL A 193 17.13 -17.23 -9.91
N MET A 194 17.41 -15.93 -9.89
CA MET A 194 16.93 -15.01 -8.87
C MET A 194 16.30 -13.80 -9.56
N THR A 195 15.22 -13.29 -8.99
CA THR A 195 14.52 -12.13 -9.54
C THR A 195 14.41 -11.04 -8.48
N THR A 196 14.79 -9.82 -8.81
CA THR A 196 14.63 -8.62 -7.97
C THR A 196 13.86 -7.56 -8.73
N HIS A 197 13.37 -6.56 -8.04
CA HIS A 197 12.72 -5.41 -8.67
C HIS A 197 13.75 -4.28 -8.90
N ILE A 198 13.58 -3.46 -9.96
CA ILE A 198 14.47 -2.31 -10.24
C ILE A 198 14.53 -1.32 -9.06
N TRP A 199 13.48 -1.25 -8.24
CA TRP A 199 13.37 -0.41 -7.05
C TRP A 199 13.50 -1.22 -5.76
N GLN A 200 14.25 -2.31 -5.78
CA GLN A 200 14.48 -3.16 -4.61
C GLN A 200 15.13 -2.40 -3.46
N GLU A 201 16.04 -1.48 -3.77
CA GLU A 201 16.74 -0.64 -2.80
C GLU A 201 15.79 0.14 -1.86
N PHE A 202 14.67 0.64 -2.41
CA PHE A 202 13.66 1.34 -1.60
C PHE A 202 12.94 0.38 -0.64
N LEU A 203 12.67 -0.85 -1.06
CA LEU A 203 12.09 -1.87 -0.17
C LEU A 203 13.07 -2.30 0.93
N ASP A 204 14.35 -2.41 0.60
CA ASP A 204 15.41 -2.75 1.57
C ASP A 204 15.58 -1.64 2.60
N LEU A 205 15.51 -0.38 2.17
CA LEU A 205 15.53 0.78 3.05
C LEU A 205 14.30 0.81 3.99
N VAL A 206 13.11 0.55 3.45
CA VAL A 206 11.88 0.42 4.26
C VAL A 206 11.99 -0.70 5.29
N GLU A 207 12.58 -1.83 4.92
CA GLU A 207 12.80 -2.94 5.84
C GLU A 207 13.82 -2.57 6.94
N ALA A 208 14.87 -1.80 6.62
CA ALA A 208 15.80 -1.25 7.61
C ALA A 208 15.10 -0.28 8.58
N ILE A 209 14.28 0.63 8.06
CA ILE A 209 13.48 1.58 8.86
C ILE A 209 12.54 0.82 9.81
N ARG A 210 11.87 -0.22 9.32
CA ARG A 210 10.96 -1.06 10.13
C ARG A 210 11.66 -1.70 11.33
N LYS A 211 12.93 -2.09 11.18
CA LYS A 211 13.71 -2.72 12.26
C LYS A 211 14.13 -1.76 13.37
N THR A 212 14.10 -0.45 13.12
CA THR A 212 14.41 0.55 14.15
C THR A 212 13.38 0.55 15.27
N GLU A 213 13.79 0.92 16.48
CA GLU A 213 12.87 1.03 17.64
C GLU A 213 11.70 1.99 17.36
N LYS A 214 11.98 3.09 16.66
CA LYS A 214 10.95 4.04 16.25
C LYS A 214 9.98 3.44 15.24
N GLY A 215 10.47 2.70 14.25
CA GLY A 215 9.64 2.00 13.26
C GLY A 215 8.71 0.99 13.92
N LYS A 216 9.23 0.16 14.82
CA LYS A 216 8.45 -0.83 15.59
C LYS A 216 7.35 -0.14 16.41
N ARG A 217 7.69 0.92 17.15
CA ARG A 217 6.74 1.66 17.97
C ARG A 217 5.62 2.29 17.14
N LEU A 218 5.95 2.98 16.04
CA LEU A 218 4.96 3.60 15.16
C LEU A 218 4.03 2.57 14.51
N TYR A 219 4.58 1.42 14.12
CA TYR A 219 3.75 0.34 13.56
C TYR A 219 2.81 -0.26 14.60
N THR A 220 3.24 -0.42 15.86
CA THR A 220 2.38 -0.88 16.96
C THR A 220 1.25 0.11 17.22
N GLN A 221 1.53 1.42 17.21
CA GLN A 221 0.51 2.46 17.37
C GLN A 221 -0.60 2.41 16.31
N ARG A 222 -0.32 1.90 15.10
CA ARG A 222 -1.32 1.73 14.06
C ARG A 222 -2.54 0.95 14.53
N LYS A 223 -2.35 -0.13 15.28
CA LYS A 223 -3.45 -0.95 15.83
C LYS A 223 -4.36 -0.14 16.77
N GLU A 224 -3.78 0.78 17.51
CA GLU A 224 -4.50 1.63 18.45
C GLU A 224 -5.18 2.84 17.81
N THR A 225 -4.84 3.16 16.56
CA THR A 225 -5.37 4.33 15.84
C THR A 225 -6.35 3.91 14.77
N ILE A 226 -5.87 3.47 13.60
CA ILE A 226 -6.75 3.22 12.44
C ILE A 226 -7.72 2.05 12.65
N GLU A 227 -7.32 1.00 13.37
CA GLU A 227 -8.22 -0.12 13.66
C GLU A 227 -9.37 0.31 14.57
N ARG A 228 -9.12 1.21 15.53
CA ARG A 228 -10.20 1.83 16.34
C ARG A 228 -11.10 2.73 15.51
N VAL A 229 -10.53 3.49 14.56
CA VAL A 229 -11.33 4.31 13.63
C VAL A 229 -12.29 3.42 12.84
N PHE A 230 -11.82 2.30 12.29
CA PHE A 230 -12.68 1.36 11.58
C PHE A 230 -13.72 0.68 12.49
N ALA A 231 -13.35 0.30 13.70
CA ALA A 231 -14.28 -0.27 14.67
C ALA A 231 -15.38 0.75 15.03
N ASP A 232 -15.01 1.99 15.37
CA ASP A 232 -15.98 3.04 15.69
C ASP A 232 -16.89 3.37 14.49
N ALA A 233 -16.33 3.41 13.27
CA ALA A 233 -17.10 3.62 12.05
C ALA A 233 -18.17 2.54 11.86
N LYS A 234 -17.81 1.29 12.04
CA LYS A 234 -18.73 0.14 11.87
C LYS A 234 -19.75 0.02 12.99
N GLU A 235 -19.32 0.14 14.24
CA GLU A 235 -20.17 -0.15 15.40
C GLU A 235 -20.99 1.06 15.87
N LYS A 236 -20.42 2.27 15.81
CA LYS A 236 -21.07 3.47 16.36
C LYS A 236 -21.65 4.40 15.30
N HIS A 237 -21.21 4.29 14.04
CA HIS A 237 -21.63 5.17 12.97
C HIS A 237 -22.30 4.44 11.80
N ALA A 238 -22.69 3.17 12.01
CA ALA A 238 -23.44 2.34 11.07
C ALA A 238 -22.79 2.23 9.67
N MET A 239 -21.44 2.19 9.61
CA MET A 239 -20.71 2.05 8.34
C MET A 239 -20.46 0.60 7.94
N ARG A 240 -21.08 -0.38 8.60
CA ARG A 240 -20.98 -1.79 8.22
C ARG A 240 -21.75 -2.09 6.93
N TYR A 241 -22.88 -1.44 6.75
CA TYR A 241 -23.75 -1.56 5.58
C TYR A 241 -24.16 -0.18 5.08
N THR A 242 -24.35 -0.02 3.78
CA THR A 242 -24.90 1.21 3.20
C THR A 242 -26.24 0.93 2.50
N HIS A 243 -27.16 1.87 2.59
CA HIS A 243 -28.41 1.88 1.81
C HIS A 243 -28.26 2.66 0.51
N TYR A 244 -27.12 3.34 0.31
CA TYR A 244 -26.86 4.11 -0.89
C TYR A 244 -26.27 3.23 -1.98
N ARG A 245 -26.60 3.55 -3.23
CA ARG A 245 -26.08 2.92 -4.44
C ARG A 245 -25.32 3.93 -5.27
N GLY A 246 -24.34 3.45 -6.03
CA GLY A 246 -23.47 4.26 -6.86
C GLY A 246 -22.31 4.88 -6.08
N LEU A 247 -21.13 4.87 -6.67
CA LEU A 247 -19.87 5.30 -6.05
C LEU A 247 -19.95 6.72 -5.49
N ALA A 248 -20.56 7.66 -6.25
CA ALA A 248 -20.66 9.06 -5.83
C ALA A 248 -21.54 9.24 -4.57
N ALA A 249 -22.66 8.51 -4.45
CA ALA A 249 -23.55 8.61 -3.30
C ALA A 249 -22.88 7.98 -2.06
N VAL A 250 -22.22 6.82 -2.22
CA VAL A 250 -21.49 6.13 -1.16
C VAL A 250 -20.30 6.98 -0.68
N THR A 251 -19.56 7.61 -1.60
CA THR A 251 -18.44 8.51 -1.25
C THR A 251 -18.91 9.68 -0.37
N ARG A 252 -20.04 10.34 -0.74
CA ARG A 252 -20.61 11.43 0.07
C ARG A 252 -21.04 10.92 1.44
N TRP A 253 -21.70 9.77 1.49
CA TRP A 253 -22.14 9.17 2.75
C TRP A 253 -20.98 8.82 3.67
N VAL A 254 -19.92 8.17 3.17
CA VAL A 254 -18.69 7.85 3.92
C VAL A 254 -18.03 9.12 4.45
N SER A 255 -17.90 10.15 3.61
CA SER A 255 -17.31 11.43 3.99
C SER A 255 -18.06 12.11 5.13
N LEU A 256 -19.40 12.14 5.05
CA LEU A 256 -20.26 12.69 6.11
C LEU A 256 -20.16 11.90 7.42
N LYS A 257 -20.07 10.56 7.36
CA LYS A 257 -19.88 9.71 8.54
C LYS A 257 -18.55 10.00 9.23
N TYR A 258 -17.46 10.09 8.49
CA TYR A 258 -16.15 10.44 9.04
C TYR A 258 -16.09 11.89 9.57
N ALA A 259 -16.76 12.83 8.92
CA ALA A 259 -16.90 14.18 9.44
C ALA A 259 -17.64 14.20 10.80
N ALA A 260 -18.75 13.47 10.92
CA ALA A 260 -19.46 13.32 12.18
C ALA A 260 -18.63 12.64 13.27
N MET A 261 -17.84 11.63 12.91
CA MET A 261 -16.90 10.98 13.83
C MET A 261 -15.83 11.97 14.33
N ASN A 262 -15.26 12.78 13.45
CA ASN A 262 -14.29 13.80 13.81
C ASN A 262 -14.90 14.87 14.73
N LEU A 263 -16.09 15.36 14.41
CA LEU A 263 -16.82 16.33 15.27
C LEU A 263 -17.11 15.76 16.66
N LYS A 264 -17.59 14.51 16.75
CA LYS A 264 -17.80 13.83 18.03
C LYS A 264 -16.50 13.70 18.84
N LYS A 265 -15.41 13.34 18.16
CA LYS A 265 -14.09 13.23 18.79
C LYS A 265 -13.57 14.59 19.27
N LEU A 266 -13.78 15.64 18.48
CA LEU A 266 -13.42 17.00 18.85
C LEU A 266 -14.21 17.47 20.08
N ALA A 267 -15.51 17.23 20.11
CA ALA A 267 -16.38 17.56 21.26
C ALA A 267 -15.99 16.85 22.56
N ASN A 268 -15.48 15.62 22.45
CA ASN A 268 -15.01 14.84 23.61
C ASN A 268 -13.54 15.10 23.95
N TRP A 269 -12.84 15.87 23.15
CA TRP A 269 -11.46 16.20 23.45
C TRP A 269 -11.40 17.21 24.55
N SER A 270 -10.86 16.84 25.72
CA SER A 270 -10.59 17.76 26.81
C SER A 270 -9.48 18.73 26.36
N TRP A 271 -9.89 19.93 25.99
CA TRP A 271 -8.98 21.04 25.77
C TRP A 271 -8.51 21.48 27.15
N ASP A 272 -7.23 21.68 27.32
CA ASP A 272 -6.75 22.45 28.48
C ASP A 272 -7.52 23.76 28.49
N ASN A 273 -8.10 24.13 29.61
CA ASN A 273 -8.95 25.32 29.80
C ASN A 273 -8.32 26.60 29.24
N SER A 274 -7.00 26.68 29.17
CA SER A 274 -6.24 27.76 28.53
C SER A 274 -6.46 27.90 27.02
N CYS A 275 -6.63 26.79 26.25
CA CYS A 275 -6.87 26.88 24.83
C CYS A 275 -8.30 27.32 24.49
N LEU A 276 -9.29 26.94 25.30
CA LEU A 276 -10.68 27.38 25.10
C LEU A 276 -10.81 28.90 25.32
N TYR A 277 -10.10 29.44 26.30
CA TYR A 277 -10.07 30.89 26.58
C TYR A 277 -9.45 31.69 25.42
N VAL A 278 -8.39 31.19 24.82
CA VAL A 278 -7.73 31.87 23.68
C VAL A 278 -8.63 31.89 22.45
N ILE A 279 -9.35 30.79 22.17
CA ILE A 279 -10.27 30.70 21.03
C ILE A 279 -11.50 31.59 21.26
N LEU A 280 -12.09 31.58 22.47
CA LEU A 280 -13.22 32.43 22.82
C LEU A 280 -12.86 33.92 22.83
N ALA A 281 -11.64 34.25 23.25
CA ALA A 281 -11.14 35.62 23.23
C ALA A 281 -10.80 36.13 21.82
N ALA A 282 -10.51 35.24 20.87
CA ALA A 282 -10.24 35.57 19.47
C ALA A 282 -11.50 35.69 18.59
N LEU A 283 -12.67 35.27 19.10
CA LEU A 283 -13.93 35.45 18.37
C LEU A 283 -14.38 36.93 18.46
N PRO A 284 -14.75 37.53 17.31
CA PRO A 284 -15.27 38.88 17.32
C PRO A 284 -16.55 38.96 18.17
N HIS A 285 -16.63 39.99 19.00
CA HIS A 285 -17.66 40.22 20.03
C HIS A 285 -19.13 40.09 19.52
N ASN A 286 -19.33 40.12 18.20
CA ASN A 286 -20.65 40.02 17.57
C ASN A 286 -21.19 38.59 17.39
N MET A 287 -20.39 37.55 17.65
CA MET A 287 -20.85 36.14 17.51
C MET A 287 -21.40 35.57 18.84
N THR A 288 -21.25 36.24 19.96
CA THR A 288 -21.66 35.71 21.27
C THR A 288 -23.13 36.01 21.66
N ARG A 289 -23.93 36.65 20.80
CA ARG A 289 -25.28 37.11 21.13
C ARG A 289 -26.45 36.51 20.35
N THR A 290 -26.30 35.44 19.66
CA THR A 290 -27.48 34.72 19.14
C THR A 290 -27.73 33.50 20.03
N PRO A 291 -28.82 33.44 20.81
CA PRO A 291 -29.22 32.24 21.51
C PRO A 291 -29.68 31.22 20.44
N ILE A 292 -28.94 30.11 20.35
CA ILE A 292 -29.34 28.94 19.56
C ILE A 292 -30.31 28.12 20.42
N PHE A 293 -31.50 28.65 20.69
CA PHE A 293 -32.67 27.90 21.11
C PHE A 293 -33.94 28.71 20.83
N ALA A 294 -34.66 28.30 19.81
CA ALA A 294 -36.09 28.37 19.69
C ALA A 294 -36.55 27.07 19.07
#